data_ce6dd089d756e41fba7d4befaa738365
#
_entry.id   ce6dd089d756e41fba7d4befaa738365
#
_cell.length_a   1.000
_cell.length_b   1.000
_cell.length_c   1.000
_cell.angle_alpha   90.00
_cell.angle_beta   90.00
_cell.angle_gamma   90.00
#
_symmetry.space_group_name_H-M   'P 1'
#
loop_
_entity.id
_entity.type
_entity.pdbx_description
1 polymer ?
#
loop_
_entity_poly.entity_id
_entity_poly.type
_entity_poly.pdbx_seq_one_letter_code
_entity_poly.pdbx_strand_id
1 'polypeptide(L)'
;MATERTPITPSRRTWLSQAVLAGLGPWLGNPVWASPIEAPTTLLATWQTPDAHHIGLVDVAAKRWRVNRSLAVPTRAHGVMVESSDSVLALARRPGDWLLRWHPRTGETQWHWIGGERRFNGHVVASPQGDTLWTTETDLETAQGRLGVRDSRSLEKTDEWATHGMDPHALMVLPQALGRIPAGSLMVANGGISALPETGRAKHDLGRMDASLVALNPQTGAVLGQWRLVDSYLSIRHFAWDAVSKRVGIALQSENPDGAQRQSAPVLAVWDGEQLLPSVGQPVLQGYGGDICARPGGGFVVSCPRANALALFTPASAWSVNLPHRDTCALVAQGDQWWASGPDGILSVAPHHDNEVALAAAPEERLQFDNHWQIWPLA
;
A
#
# COMPACT_ATOMS: atom_id res chain seq x y z
N MET A 1 -30.06 3.48 -79.54
CA MET A 1 -31.16 3.15 -78.62
C MET A 1 -30.52 2.34 -77.45
N ALA A 2 -30.22 2.95 -76.36
CA ALA A 2 -29.71 2.30 -75.20
C ALA A 2 -30.84 2.26 -74.14
N THR A 3 -31.23 1.09 -73.71
CA THR A 3 -32.25 0.86 -72.70
C THR A 3 -31.62 0.84 -71.36
N GLU A 4 -31.84 1.89 -70.56
CA GLU A 4 -31.51 1.97 -69.14
C GLU A 4 -32.31 0.92 -68.36
N ARG A 5 -31.60 0.09 -67.59
CA ARG A 5 -32.18 -0.77 -66.57
C ARG A 5 -32.10 -0.08 -65.21
N THR A 6 -33.25 0.28 -64.68
CA THR A 6 -33.39 0.80 -63.31
C THR A 6 -33.07 -0.29 -62.26
N PRO A 7 -32.31 -0.01 -61.21
CA PRO A 7 -32.06 -0.98 -60.16
C PRO A 7 -33.30 -1.15 -59.26
N ILE A 8 -33.73 -2.39 -59.03
CA ILE A 8 -34.81 -2.75 -58.12
C ILE A 8 -34.28 -2.72 -56.69
N THR A 9 -34.74 -1.78 -55.90
CA THR A 9 -34.47 -1.74 -54.45
C THR A 9 -35.35 -2.76 -53.73
N PRO A 10 -34.80 -3.66 -52.90
CA PRO A 10 -35.59 -4.63 -52.17
C PRO A 10 -36.45 -3.96 -51.08
N SER A 11 -37.68 -4.42 -50.92
CA SER A 11 -38.66 -3.90 -49.98
C SER A 11 -38.25 -4.18 -48.51
N ARG A 12 -38.71 -3.33 -47.58
CA ARG A 12 -38.49 -3.47 -46.14
C ARG A 12 -38.85 -4.84 -45.55
N ARG A 13 -39.71 -5.62 -46.21
CA ARG A 13 -40.09 -6.97 -45.77
C ARG A 13 -39.01 -8.03 -46.04
N THR A 14 -38.17 -7.84 -47.04
CA THR A 14 -37.08 -8.77 -47.39
C THR A 14 -35.89 -8.63 -46.45
N TRP A 15 -35.71 -7.44 -45.83
CA TRP A 15 -34.68 -7.23 -44.82
C TRP A 15 -35.03 -7.84 -43.47
N LEU A 16 -36.30 -7.90 -43.09
CA LEU A 16 -36.73 -8.49 -41.81
C LEU A 16 -36.67 -10.02 -41.79
N SER A 17 -36.80 -10.67 -42.95
CA SER A 17 -36.70 -12.13 -43.03
C SER A 17 -35.25 -12.65 -43.10
N GLN A 18 -34.28 -11.83 -43.47
CA GLN A 18 -32.88 -12.21 -43.44
C GLN A 18 -32.19 -11.87 -42.09
N ALA A 19 -32.73 -10.95 -41.30
CA ALA A 19 -32.20 -10.61 -39.97
C ALA A 19 -32.55 -11.63 -38.86
N VAL A 20 -33.54 -12.49 -39.08
CA VAL A 20 -34.01 -13.47 -38.07
C VAL A 20 -33.24 -14.82 -38.15
N LEU A 21 -32.49 -15.08 -39.22
CA LEU A 21 -31.73 -16.33 -39.39
C LEU A 21 -30.22 -16.19 -39.05
N ALA A 22 -29.74 -14.99 -38.79
CA ALA A 22 -28.33 -14.77 -38.36
C ALA A 22 -28.15 -14.63 -36.82
N GLY A 23 -29.22 -14.76 -36.03
CA GLY A 23 -29.24 -14.52 -34.58
C GLY A 23 -29.32 -15.75 -33.67
N LEU A 24 -29.27 -16.95 -34.20
CA LEU A 24 -29.29 -18.19 -33.43
C LEU A 24 -28.01 -19.01 -33.69
N GLY A 25 -26.84 -18.37 -33.55
CA GLY A 25 -25.64 -19.11 -33.20
C GLY A 25 -25.79 -19.58 -31.73
N PRO A 26 -25.37 -20.80 -31.39
CA PRO A 26 -25.41 -21.22 -29.99
C PRO A 26 -24.43 -20.31 -29.22
N TRP A 27 -24.95 -19.36 -28.47
CA TRP A 27 -24.31 -18.81 -27.33
C TRP A 27 -24.18 -19.95 -26.31
N LEU A 28 -23.28 -20.89 -26.59
CA LEU A 28 -22.63 -21.64 -25.55
C LEU A 28 -21.72 -20.64 -24.87
N GLY A 29 -22.28 -19.79 -24.01
CA GLY A 29 -21.52 -19.11 -22.99
C GLY A 29 -20.79 -20.22 -22.28
N ASN A 30 -19.45 -20.27 -22.42
CA ASN A 30 -18.64 -21.01 -21.49
C ASN A 30 -19.11 -20.56 -20.11
N PRO A 31 -19.50 -21.48 -19.22
CA PRO A 31 -19.73 -21.09 -17.86
C PRO A 31 -18.45 -20.42 -17.41
N VAL A 32 -18.51 -19.14 -17.16
CA VAL A 32 -17.48 -18.45 -16.40
C VAL A 32 -17.49 -19.17 -15.07
N TRP A 33 -16.62 -20.14 -14.94
CA TRP A 33 -16.30 -20.72 -13.65
C TRP A 33 -15.65 -19.57 -12.88
N ALA A 34 -16.47 -18.82 -12.13
CA ALA A 34 -15.96 -18.03 -11.04
C ALA A 34 -15.11 -19.01 -10.23
N SER A 35 -13.79 -18.88 -10.32
CA SER A 35 -12.89 -19.65 -9.49
C SER A 35 -13.38 -19.46 -8.06
N PRO A 36 -13.65 -20.54 -7.29
CA PRO A 36 -14.07 -20.37 -5.93
C PRO A 36 -13.03 -19.50 -5.26
N ILE A 37 -13.44 -18.43 -4.62
CA ILE A 37 -12.59 -17.70 -3.68
C ILE A 37 -12.28 -18.74 -2.63
N GLU A 38 -11.10 -19.29 -2.78
CA GLU A 38 -10.60 -20.37 -1.95
C GLU A 38 -10.32 -19.78 -0.59
N ALA A 39 -10.54 -20.54 0.42
CA ALA A 39 -10.28 -20.35 1.85
C ALA A 39 -10.44 -18.90 2.40
N PRO A 40 -11.17 -18.70 3.46
CA PRO A 40 -11.30 -17.38 4.08
C PRO A 40 -9.89 -16.86 4.45
N THR A 41 -9.57 -15.66 4.00
CA THR A 41 -8.34 -14.96 4.37
C THR A 41 -8.62 -14.07 5.56
N THR A 42 -7.72 -14.06 6.54
CA THR A 42 -7.82 -13.13 7.67
C THR A 42 -6.80 -12.01 7.48
N LEU A 43 -7.25 -10.78 7.57
CA LEU A 43 -6.44 -9.57 7.46
C LEU A 43 -6.23 -8.96 8.84
N LEU A 44 -5.00 -8.58 9.14
CA LEU A 44 -4.70 -7.62 10.20
C LEU A 44 -4.92 -6.22 9.65
N ALA A 45 -5.80 -5.46 10.27
CA ALA A 45 -6.24 -4.15 9.80
C ALA A 45 -6.36 -3.13 10.94
N THR A 46 -6.38 -1.86 10.58
CA THR A 46 -6.76 -0.76 11.45
C THR A 46 -7.92 0.00 10.86
N TRP A 47 -8.79 0.53 11.71
CA TRP A 47 -9.95 1.32 11.28
C TRP A 47 -10.44 2.28 12.35
N GLN A 48 -11.29 3.17 11.93
CA GLN A 48 -12.01 4.10 12.79
C GLN A 48 -13.50 3.82 12.71
N THR A 49 -14.15 3.86 13.86
CA THR A 49 -15.60 4.03 14.03
C THR A 49 -15.89 5.47 14.44
N PRO A 50 -17.16 5.92 14.51
CA PRO A 50 -17.47 7.26 15.02
C PRO A 50 -16.91 7.55 16.42
N ASP A 51 -16.77 6.52 17.25
CA ASP A 51 -16.47 6.67 18.68
C ASP A 51 -15.05 6.25 19.07
N ALA A 52 -14.34 5.48 18.24
CA ALA A 52 -13.05 4.89 18.61
C ALA A 52 -12.16 4.54 17.40
N HIS A 53 -10.86 4.38 17.70
CA HIS A 53 -9.88 3.78 16.78
C HIS A 53 -9.64 2.32 17.18
N HIS A 54 -9.43 1.46 16.21
CA HIS A 54 -9.28 0.04 16.41
C HIS A 54 -8.10 -0.55 15.62
N ILE A 55 -7.54 -1.61 16.19
CA ILE A 55 -6.76 -2.61 15.46
C ILE A 55 -7.51 -3.94 15.53
N GLY A 56 -7.39 -4.80 14.54
CA GLY A 56 -8.08 -6.08 14.62
C GLY A 56 -7.87 -7.00 13.45
N LEU A 57 -8.50 -8.16 13.55
CA LEU A 57 -8.54 -9.20 12.56
C LEU A 57 -9.87 -9.16 11.83
N VAL A 58 -9.80 -9.20 10.50
CA VAL A 58 -10.95 -9.14 9.60
C VAL A 58 -10.93 -10.38 8.72
N ASP A 59 -11.93 -11.24 8.86
CA ASP A 59 -12.11 -12.40 8.00
C ASP A 59 -12.77 -11.96 6.69
N VAL A 60 -12.14 -12.30 5.57
CA VAL A 60 -12.62 -11.99 4.22
C VAL A 60 -12.94 -13.30 3.50
N ALA A 61 -14.17 -13.44 3.05
CA ALA A 61 -14.65 -14.52 2.19
C ALA A 61 -15.26 -13.93 0.91
N ALA A 62 -15.56 -14.78 -0.07
CA ALA A 62 -15.96 -14.38 -1.43
C ALA A 62 -16.91 -13.17 -1.56
N LYS A 63 -17.87 -13.05 -0.67
CA LYS A 63 -18.93 -12.01 -0.76
C LYS A 63 -19.15 -11.27 0.56
N ARG A 64 -18.43 -11.61 1.60
CA ARG A 64 -18.64 -11.08 2.96
C ARG A 64 -17.31 -10.90 3.65
N TRP A 65 -17.22 -9.89 4.48
CA TRP A 65 -16.17 -9.77 5.46
C TRP A 65 -16.78 -9.46 6.84
N ARG A 66 -16.06 -9.77 7.88
CA ARG A 66 -16.48 -9.50 9.27
C ARG A 66 -15.28 -9.23 10.15
N VAL A 67 -15.47 -8.40 11.15
CA VAL A 67 -14.50 -8.27 12.24
C VAL A 67 -14.51 -9.56 13.07
N ASN A 68 -13.37 -10.22 13.18
CA ASN A 68 -13.19 -11.44 13.98
C ASN A 68 -12.77 -11.08 15.40
N ARG A 69 -11.78 -10.21 15.53
CA ARG A 69 -11.25 -9.70 16.80
C ARG A 69 -10.89 -8.23 16.63
N SER A 70 -11.07 -7.44 17.70
CA SER A 70 -10.65 -6.05 17.71
C SER A 70 -10.22 -5.60 19.09
N LEU A 71 -9.34 -4.61 19.12
CA LEU A 71 -8.92 -3.90 20.31
C LEU A 71 -9.04 -2.40 20.03
N ALA A 72 -9.72 -1.68 20.92
CA ALA A 72 -9.75 -0.23 20.88
C ALA A 72 -8.38 0.33 21.30
N VAL A 73 -7.90 1.35 20.59
CA VAL A 73 -6.61 1.99 20.82
C VAL A 73 -6.79 3.50 21.08
N PRO A 74 -5.87 4.14 21.82
CA PRO A 74 -6.05 5.52 22.29
C PRO A 74 -6.17 6.56 21.18
N THR A 75 -5.40 6.38 20.11
CA THR A 75 -5.37 7.26 18.93
C THR A 75 -5.28 6.42 17.66
N ARG A 76 -5.45 7.05 16.51
CA ARG A 76 -5.38 6.38 15.22
C ARG A 76 -4.07 5.60 15.06
N ALA A 77 -4.16 4.30 14.84
CA ALA A 77 -3.02 3.46 14.45
C ALA A 77 -2.63 3.74 13.00
N HIS A 78 -1.42 3.33 12.60
CA HIS A 78 -0.95 3.45 11.22
C HIS A 78 -0.32 2.16 10.71
N GLY A 79 0.94 1.89 11.06
CA GLY A 79 1.60 0.63 10.70
C GLY A 79 1.17 -0.50 11.62
N VAL A 80 0.99 -1.65 11.01
CA VAL A 80 0.76 -2.93 11.70
C VAL A 80 1.77 -3.95 11.20
N MET A 81 2.13 -4.87 12.06
CA MET A 81 3.03 -5.97 11.72
C MET A 81 2.56 -7.26 12.40
N VAL A 82 2.41 -8.31 11.61
CA VAL A 82 2.28 -9.67 12.16
C VAL A 82 3.65 -10.11 12.67
N GLU A 83 3.76 -10.32 13.96
CA GLU A 83 5.01 -10.71 14.60
C GLU A 83 5.14 -12.23 14.65
N SER A 84 4.02 -12.92 14.90
CA SER A 84 3.93 -14.37 14.91
C SER A 84 2.49 -14.82 14.60
N SER A 85 2.21 -16.12 14.64
CA SER A 85 0.84 -16.65 14.48
C SER A 85 -0.11 -16.26 15.61
N ASP A 86 0.35 -15.60 16.66
CA ASP A 86 -0.46 -15.25 17.83
C ASP A 86 -0.23 -13.83 18.37
N SER A 87 0.67 -13.05 17.77
CA SER A 87 0.93 -11.67 18.18
C SER A 87 1.10 -10.71 16.99
N VAL A 88 0.69 -9.47 17.22
CA VAL A 88 0.84 -8.35 16.29
C VAL A 88 1.46 -7.15 16.99
N LEU A 89 2.18 -6.35 16.22
CA LEU A 89 2.60 -5.01 16.63
C LEU A 89 1.79 -3.96 15.88
N ALA A 90 1.49 -2.86 16.55
CA ALA A 90 0.86 -1.69 15.96
C ALA A 90 1.46 -0.40 16.54
N LEU A 91 1.56 0.63 15.71
CA LEU A 91 2.06 1.95 16.11
C LEU A 91 1.01 3.04 15.87
N ALA A 92 1.04 4.04 16.77
CA ALA A 92 0.31 5.27 16.58
C ALA A 92 0.73 5.99 15.29
N ARG A 93 -0.26 6.59 14.60
CA ARG A 93 0.02 7.46 13.46
C ARG A 93 0.75 8.71 13.91
N ARG A 94 1.70 9.16 13.08
CA ARG A 94 2.48 10.37 13.35
C ARG A 94 1.64 11.63 13.60
N PRO A 95 2.04 12.47 14.58
CA PRO A 95 3.08 12.26 15.57
C PRO A 95 2.62 11.24 16.62
N GLY A 96 3.15 10.02 16.55
CA GLY A 96 2.71 8.90 17.38
C GLY A 96 3.42 8.83 18.72
N ASP A 97 2.73 8.37 19.74
CA ASP A 97 3.26 8.28 21.10
C ASP A 97 3.24 6.87 21.70
N TRP A 98 2.63 5.88 21.01
CA TRP A 98 2.57 4.51 21.50
C TRP A 98 2.96 3.46 20.45
N LEU A 99 3.56 2.38 20.95
CA LEU A 99 3.79 1.09 20.30
C LEU A 99 3.09 0.03 21.14
N LEU A 100 2.33 -0.84 20.50
CA LEU A 100 1.53 -1.89 21.14
C LEU A 100 1.92 -3.24 20.56
N ARG A 101 2.14 -4.24 21.45
CA ARG A 101 1.97 -5.67 21.11
C ARG A 101 0.63 -6.14 21.61
N TRP A 102 -0.10 -6.85 20.78
CA TRP A 102 -1.39 -7.43 21.11
C TRP A 102 -1.45 -8.90 20.69
N HIS A 103 -2.00 -9.72 21.58
CA HIS A 103 -2.28 -11.14 21.35
C HIS A 103 -3.79 -11.32 21.09
N PRO A 104 -4.25 -11.43 19.82
CA PRO A 104 -5.69 -11.45 19.52
C PRO A 104 -6.45 -12.60 20.16
N ARG A 105 -5.80 -13.75 20.42
CA ARG A 105 -6.46 -14.92 21.02
C ARG A 105 -6.67 -14.79 22.52
N THR A 106 -5.72 -14.24 23.25
CA THR A 106 -5.78 -14.10 24.72
C THR A 106 -6.31 -12.74 25.15
N GLY A 107 -6.19 -11.73 24.30
CA GLY A 107 -6.49 -10.34 24.63
C GLY A 107 -5.34 -9.61 25.34
N GLU A 108 -4.22 -10.30 25.63
CA GLU A 108 -3.07 -9.70 26.30
C GLU A 108 -2.47 -8.56 25.47
N THR A 109 -2.02 -7.51 26.18
CA THR A 109 -1.41 -6.32 25.59
C THR A 109 -0.13 -5.93 26.31
N GLN A 110 0.85 -5.47 25.55
CA GLN A 110 2.06 -4.85 26.07
C GLN A 110 2.21 -3.49 25.37
N TRP A 111 2.24 -2.43 26.18
CA TRP A 111 2.33 -1.06 25.70
C TRP A 111 3.71 -0.47 26.00
N HIS A 112 4.24 0.25 25.01
CA HIS A 112 5.38 1.12 25.19
C HIS A 112 5.02 2.53 24.75
N TRP A 113 5.20 3.50 25.65
CA TRP A 113 4.95 4.91 25.39
C TRP A 113 6.27 5.63 25.19
N ILE A 114 6.44 6.23 23.99
CA ILE A 114 7.63 7.02 23.70
C ILE A 114 7.51 8.38 24.37
N GLY A 115 8.56 8.81 25.04
CA GLY A 115 8.61 10.08 25.75
C GLY A 115 9.73 10.99 25.26
N GLY A 116 9.88 12.13 25.96
CA GLY A 116 10.93 13.10 25.67
C GLY A 116 10.78 13.73 24.29
N GLU A 117 11.89 13.89 23.62
CA GLU A 117 12.01 14.59 22.34
C GLU A 117 11.86 13.66 21.13
N ARG A 118 11.11 12.58 21.28
CA ARG A 118 10.87 11.59 20.20
C ARG A 118 9.39 11.36 19.99
N ARG A 119 9.01 11.09 18.72
CA ARG A 119 7.68 10.61 18.34
C ARG A 119 7.82 9.54 17.28
N PHE A 120 6.93 8.54 17.33
CA PHE A 120 6.81 7.54 16.28
C PHE A 120 6.24 8.12 14.99
N ASN A 121 6.74 7.62 13.85
CA ASN A 121 6.21 7.95 12.53
C ASN A 121 5.28 6.86 11.96
N GLY A 122 5.03 5.82 12.75
CA GLY A 122 3.98 4.85 12.48
C GLY A 122 4.41 3.54 11.84
N HIS A 123 5.70 3.25 11.69
CA HIS A 123 6.16 1.99 11.09
C HIS A 123 7.15 1.25 11.99
N VAL A 124 7.03 -0.08 11.97
CA VAL A 124 7.91 -1.03 12.65
C VAL A 124 8.19 -2.22 11.75
N VAL A 125 9.41 -2.73 11.80
CA VAL A 125 9.81 -4.02 11.22
C VAL A 125 10.66 -4.79 12.22
N ALA A 126 10.64 -6.13 12.11
CA ALA A 126 11.46 -7.01 12.92
C ALA A 126 12.70 -7.50 12.16
N SER A 127 13.76 -7.81 12.90
CA SER A 127 14.89 -8.56 12.37
C SER A 127 14.43 -9.95 11.88
N PRO A 128 15.13 -10.55 10.91
CA PRO A 128 14.82 -11.92 10.49
C PRO A 128 14.90 -12.96 11.63
N GLN A 129 15.67 -12.66 12.69
CA GLN A 129 15.82 -13.48 13.89
C GLN A 129 14.68 -13.22 14.90
N GLY A 130 13.93 -12.12 14.74
CA GLY A 130 12.83 -11.74 15.63
C GLY A 130 13.27 -11.19 16.99
N ASP A 131 14.54 -10.90 17.19
CA ASP A 131 15.09 -10.40 18.46
C ASP A 131 15.18 -8.87 18.55
N THR A 132 15.16 -8.21 17.41
CA THR A 132 15.29 -6.76 17.28
C THR A 132 14.12 -6.19 16.49
N LEU A 133 13.61 -5.05 16.94
CA LEU A 133 12.63 -4.24 16.21
C LEU A 133 13.24 -2.91 15.82
N TRP A 134 12.88 -2.42 14.63
CA TRP A 134 13.23 -1.07 14.21
C TRP A 134 11.97 -0.25 13.99
N THR A 135 11.94 0.95 14.58
CA THR A 135 10.82 1.90 14.48
C THR A 135 11.25 3.20 13.83
N THR A 136 10.43 3.76 12.94
CA THR A 136 10.66 5.11 12.42
C THR A 136 10.21 6.14 13.44
N GLU A 137 11.12 7.09 13.74
CA GLU A 137 10.94 8.12 14.76
C GLU A 137 11.38 9.49 14.22
N THR A 138 10.86 10.54 14.81
CA THR A 138 11.31 11.93 14.57
C THR A 138 11.88 12.51 15.86
N ASP A 139 13.03 13.13 15.73
CA ASP A 139 13.63 14.00 16.73
C ASP A 139 12.90 15.35 16.69
N LEU A 140 12.26 15.71 17.80
CA LEU A 140 11.39 16.90 17.88
C LEU A 140 12.14 18.22 17.90
N GLU A 141 13.39 18.20 18.36
CA GLU A 141 14.24 19.38 18.42
C GLU A 141 14.80 19.73 17.05
N THR A 142 15.23 18.73 16.29
CA THR A 142 15.96 18.91 15.03
C THR A 142 15.14 18.60 13.78
N ALA A 143 13.94 18.02 13.92
CA ALA A 143 13.12 17.44 12.86
C ALA A 143 13.82 16.31 12.06
N GLN A 144 14.99 15.83 12.54
CA GLN A 144 15.73 14.76 11.87
C GLN A 144 15.06 13.39 12.10
N GLY A 145 15.13 12.57 11.09
CA GLY A 145 14.65 11.20 11.14
C GLY A 145 15.57 10.32 11.99
N ARG A 146 14.96 9.51 12.84
CA ARG A 146 15.62 8.53 13.68
C ARG A 146 15.06 7.13 13.42
N LEU A 147 15.89 6.15 13.63
CA LEU A 147 15.53 4.75 13.66
C LEU A 147 15.76 4.26 15.09
N GLY A 148 14.67 4.01 15.83
CA GLY A 148 14.76 3.39 17.14
C GLY A 148 15.08 1.91 17.01
N VAL A 149 16.15 1.44 17.65
CA VAL A 149 16.50 0.02 17.77
C VAL A 149 15.95 -0.48 19.09
N ARG A 150 15.16 -1.54 19.07
CA ARG A 150 14.44 -2.01 20.25
C ARG A 150 14.65 -3.49 20.50
N ASP A 151 14.74 -3.86 21.76
CA ASP A 151 14.61 -5.26 22.17
C ASP A 151 13.18 -5.72 21.87
N SER A 152 13.04 -6.81 21.13
CA SER A 152 11.71 -7.27 20.68
C SER A 152 10.82 -7.73 21.83
N ARG A 153 11.37 -8.24 22.94
CA ARG A 153 10.59 -8.78 24.06
C ARG A 153 10.03 -7.67 24.94
N SER A 154 10.87 -6.70 25.29
CA SER A 154 10.49 -5.62 26.20
C SER A 154 9.87 -4.42 25.47
N LEU A 155 10.07 -4.26 24.16
CA LEU A 155 9.79 -3.10 23.32
C LEU A 155 10.63 -1.86 23.69
N GLU A 156 11.55 -1.97 24.64
CA GLU A 156 12.41 -0.87 25.09
C GLU A 156 13.45 -0.53 24.03
N LYS A 157 13.72 0.77 23.86
CA LYS A 157 14.75 1.26 22.95
C LYS A 157 16.13 0.99 23.55
N THR A 158 16.95 0.24 22.84
CA THR A 158 18.34 -0.10 23.22
C THR A 158 19.38 0.74 22.50
N ASP A 159 19.05 1.26 21.32
CA ASP A 159 19.91 2.12 20.51
C ASP A 159 19.09 3.03 19.60
N GLU A 160 19.73 4.01 18.97
CA GLU A 160 19.12 4.93 18.03
C GLU A 160 20.08 5.29 16.91
N TRP A 161 19.62 5.15 15.66
CA TRP A 161 20.43 5.49 14.49
C TRP A 161 19.80 6.64 13.69
N ALA A 162 20.63 7.37 12.95
CA ALA A 162 20.15 8.36 11.99
C ALA A 162 19.53 7.67 10.77
N THR A 163 18.42 8.19 10.26
CA THR A 163 17.87 7.75 8.97
C THR A 163 18.48 8.50 7.78
N HIS A 164 19.37 9.45 8.04
CA HIS A 164 20.03 10.32 7.06
C HIS A 164 19.06 11.12 6.19
N GLY A 165 17.91 11.49 6.77
CA GLY A 165 16.89 12.32 6.16
C GLY A 165 15.83 12.77 7.17
N MET A 166 14.80 13.41 6.69
CA MET A 166 13.66 13.89 7.47
C MET A 166 12.41 13.09 7.16
N ASP A 167 11.46 13.06 8.10
CA ASP A 167 10.16 12.41 7.94
C ASP A 167 10.31 10.93 7.49
N PRO A 168 11.08 10.09 8.23
CA PRO A 168 11.17 8.68 7.89
C PRO A 168 9.78 8.06 8.00
N HIS A 169 9.35 7.36 6.94
CA HIS A 169 8.01 6.81 6.85
C HIS A 169 8.07 5.28 6.89
N ALA A 170 8.09 4.60 5.76
CA ALA A 170 8.17 3.15 5.75
C ALA A 170 9.57 2.62 5.99
N LEU A 171 9.60 1.40 6.54
CA LEU A 171 10.77 0.54 6.67
C LEU A 171 10.53 -0.78 5.95
N MET A 172 11.60 -1.36 5.44
CA MET A 172 11.59 -2.72 4.90
C MET A 172 12.94 -3.38 5.15
N VAL A 173 12.94 -4.64 5.58
CA VAL A 173 14.13 -5.50 5.52
C VAL A 173 14.21 -6.05 4.10
N LEU A 174 15.29 -5.77 3.38
CA LEU A 174 15.47 -6.19 1.99
C LEU A 174 15.52 -7.73 1.90
N PRO A 175 14.55 -8.40 1.24
CA PRO A 175 14.45 -9.86 1.28
C PRO A 175 15.59 -10.58 0.56
N GLN A 176 16.15 -9.95 -0.47
CA GLN A 176 17.23 -10.49 -1.30
C GLN A 176 18.24 -9.39 -1.60
N ALA A 177 19.49 -9.76 -1.85
CA ALA A 177 20.48 -8.80 -2.31
C ALA A 177 20.06 -8.15 -3.64
N LEU A 178 20.27 -6.84 -3.75
CA LEU A 178 19.93 -6.06 -4.94
C LEU A 178 21.03 -5.04 -5.25
N GLY A 179 21.63 -5.17 -6.44
CA GLY A 179 22.85 -4.44 -6.77
C GLY A 179 23.95 -4.73 -5.73
N ARG A 180 24.52 -3.68 -5.16
CA ARG A 180 25.54 -3.78 -4.11
C ARG A 180 24.99 -3.89 -2.68
N ILE A 181 23.67 -3.83 -2.52
CA ILE A 181 23.01 -3.82 -1.20
C ILE A 181 22.71 -5.27 -0.81
N PRO A 182 23.24 -5.75 0.33
CA PRO A 182 23.03 -7.13 0.78
C PRO A 182 21.58 -7.40 1.20
N ALA A 183 21.16 -8.66 1.12
CA ALA A 183 19.95 -9.12 1.78
C ALA A 183 19.99 -8.82 3.28
N GLY A 184 18.85 -8.54 3.89
CA GLY A 184 18.76 -8.17 5.30
C GLY A 184 19.03 -6.69 5.60
N SER A 185 19.52 -5.90 4.62
CA SER A 185 19.69 -4.44 4.79
C SER A 185 18.36 -3.76 5.08
N LEU A 186 18.39 -2.72 5.91
CA LEU A 186 17.21 -1.90 6.21
C LEU A 186 17.04 -0.83 5.12
N MET A 187 15.89 -0.83 4.48
CA MET A 187 15.49 0.22 3.54
C MET A 187 14.59 1.22 4.27
N VAL A 188 14.94 2.50 4.22
CA VAL A 188 14.21 3.59 4.88
C VAL A 188 13.67 4.56 3.85
N ALA A 189 12.38 4.83 3.91
CA ALA A 189 11.72 5.89 3.13
C ALA A 189 11.76 7.19 3.91
N ASN A 190 12.67 8.10 3.60
CA ASN A 190 12.62 9.46 4.13
C ASN A 190 11.71 10.31 3.24
N GLY A 191 10.58 10.76 3.79
CA GLY A 191 9.61 11.59 3.06
C GLY A 191 10.11 12.98 2.76
N GLY A 192 11.17 13.43 3.44
CA GLY A 192 11.89 14.67 3.17
C GLY A 192 11.17 15.93 3.64
N ILE A 193 10.08 15.82 4.39
CA ILE A 193 9.28 16.97 4.83
C ILE A 193 9.67 17.32 6.27
N SER A 194 10.05 18.58 6.50
CA SER A 194 10.21 19.08 7.86
C SER A 194 8.82 19.18 8.51
N ALA A 195 8.56 18.34 9.51
CA ALA A 195 7.34 18.36 10.29
C ALA A 195 7.70 18.54 11.76
N LEU A 196 7.37 19.69 12.33
CA LEU A 196 7.52 19.96 13.75
C LEU A 196 6.23 19.56 14.48
N PRO A 197 6.30 19.01 15.69
CA PRO A 197 5.12 18.55 16.43
C PRO A 197 4.12 19.66 16.74
N GLU A 198 4.59 20.87 17.01
CA GLU A 198 3.76 22.04 17.31
C GLU A 198 2.81 22.38 16.16
N THR A 199 3.17 21.99 14.96
CA THR A 199 2.39 22.23 13.74
C THR A 199 1.54 21.03 13.33
N GLY A 200 1.60 19.95 14.09
CA GLY A 200 0.87 18.72 13.83
C GLY A 200 1.24 18.11 12.47
N ARG A 201 0.26 18.08 11.53
CA ARG A 201 0.48 17.58 10.15
C ARG A 201 0.72 18.69 9.14
N ALA A 202 0.81 19.95 9.58
CA ALA A 202 1.14 21.05 8.67
C ALA A 202 2.56 20.87 8.11
N LYS A 203 2.68 21.06 6.81
CA LYS A 203 3.92 20.89 6.07
C LYS A 203 4.58 22.26 5.95
N HIS A 204 5.80 22.35 6.44
CA HIS A 204 6.58 23.58 6.40
C HIS A 204 7.77 23.43 5.47
N ASP A 205 8.24 24.55 4.94
CA ASP A 205 9.46 24.65 4.14
C ASP A 205 9.54 23.65 2.98
N LEU A 206 8.45 23.47 2.23
CA LEU A 206 8.41 22.54 1.10
C LEU A 206 9.52 22.81 0.06
N GLY A 207 10.02 24.03 -0.03
CA GLY A 207 11.18 24.35 -0.85
C GLY A 207 12.51 23.74 -0.37
N ARG A 208 12.53 23.17 0.84
CA ARG A 208 13.70 22.49 1.44
C ARG A 208 13.49 20.98 1.58
N MET A 209 12.50 20.40 0.88
CA MET A 209 12.28 18.96 0.88
C MET A 209 13.54 18.24 0.39
N ASP A 210 13.89 17.16 1.11
CA ASP A 210 14.98 16.26 0.75
C ASP A 210 14.54 14.79 0.96
N ALA A 211 13.64 14.34 0.11
CA ALA A 211 13.19 12.96 0.13
C ALA A 211 14.28 12.02 -0.38
N SER A 212 14.50 10.92 0.32
CA SER A 212 15.51 9.94 -0.05
C SER A 212 15.13 8.51 0.33
N LEU A 213 15.57 7.56 -0.49
CA LEU A 213 15.66 6.14 -0.14
C LEU A 213 17.03 5.89 0.46
N VAL A 214 17.09 5.31 1.66
CA VAL A 214 18.36 5.01 2.32
C VAL A 214 18.43 3.52 2.64
N ALA A 215 19.58 2.90 2.35
CA ALA A 215 19.91 1.55 2.79
C ALA A 215 20.88 1.62 3.96
N LEU A 216 20.55 0.95 5.08
CA LEU A 216 21.37 0.89 6.29
C LEU A 216 21.81 -0.54 6.57
N ASN A 217 23.00 -0.65 7.15
CA ASN A 217 23.47 -1.91 7.75
C ASN A 217 22.61 -2.21 9.01
N PRO A 218 21.99 -3.40 9.10
CA PRO A 218 21.06 -3.72 10.18
C PRO A 218 21.71 -4.00 11.54
N GLN A 219 23.04 -4.09 11.60
CA GLN A 219 23.80 -4.28 12.85
C GLN A 219 24.39 -2.98 13.39
N THR A 220 24.69 -2.02 12.51
CA THR A 220 25.48 -0.82 12.90
C THR A 220 24.78 0.50 12.57
N GLY A 221 23.69 0.49 11.79
CA GLY A 221 23.05 1.69 11.27
C GLY A 221 23.88 2.44 10.22
N ALA A 222 25.04 1.91 9.80
CA ALA A 222 25.88 2.55 8.80
C ALA A 222 25.21 2.60 7.42
N VAL A 223 25.35 3.73 6.71
CA VAL A 223 24.79 3.91 5.37
C VAL A 223 25.50 3.02 4.36
N LEU A 224 24.73 2.20 3.65
CA LEU A 224 25.16 1.38 2.51
C LEU A 224 24.91 2.07 1.18
N GLY A 225 23.90 2.93 1.13
CA GLY A 225 23.53 3.70 -0.06
C GLY A 225 22.41 4.68 0.21
N GLN A 226 22.33 5.71 -0.64
CA GLN A 226 21.26 6.72 -0.59
C GLN A 226 20.93 7.17 -2.00
N TRP A 227 19.62 7.23 -2.33
CA TRP A 227 19.10 7.61 -3.64
C TRP A 227 18.03 8.68 -3.51
N ARG A 228 17.98 9.57 -4.48
CA ARG A 228 17.00 10.67 -4.57
C ARG A 228 16.33 10.68 -5.93
N LEU A 229 15.09 11.12 -5.96
CA LEU A 229 14.41 11.45 -7.22
C LEU A 229 14.85 12.83 -7.70
N VAL A 230 14.81 13.04 -9.01
CA VAL A 230 15.16 14.35 -9.62
C VAL A 230 14.17 15.43 -9.19
N ASP A 231 12.87 15.10 -9.15
CA ASP A 231 11.85 16.01 -8.61
C ASP A 231 11.87 15.96 -7.10
N SER A 232 12.37 17.02 -6.46
CA SER A 232 12.48 17.15 -5.01
C SER A 232 11.15 17.26 -4.29
N TYR A 233 10.04 17.53 -4.98
CA TYR A 233 8.71 17.56 -4.39
C TYR A 233 8.05 16.18 -4.28
N LEU A 234 8.70 15.12 -4.74
CA LEU A 234 8.21 13.75 -4.61
C LEU A 234 8.64 13.15 -3.27
N SER A 235 7.69 13.05 -2.37
CA SER A 235 7.88 12.42 -1.06
C SER A 235 7.81 10.88 -1.20
N ILE A 236 8.84 10.19 -0.69
CA ILE A 236 8.94 8.73 -0.66
C ILE A 236 8.17 8.21 0.56
N ARG A 237 7.23 7.23 0.37
CA ARG A 237 6.30 6.85 1.44
C ARG A 237 6.32 5.36 1.76
N HIS A 238 5.73 4.49 0.95
CA HIS A 238 5.53 3.08 1.24
C HIS A 238 6.28 2.20 0.27
N PHE A 239 6.60 0.96 0.69
CA PHE A 239 7.39 0.01 -0.07
C PHE A 239 6.61 -1.27 -0.39
N ALA A 240 6.91 -1.84 -1.54
CA ALA A 240 6.59 -3.23 -1.87
C ALA A 240 7.78 -3.90 -2.55
N TRP A 241 8.04 -5.15 -2.18
CA TRP A 241 9.02 -5.98 -2.86
C TRP A 241 8.35 -6.84 -3.93
N ASP A 242 8.75 -6.66 -5.18
CA ASP A 242 8.36 -7.55 -6.27
C ASP A 242 9.42 -8.64 -6.45
N ALA A 243 9.10 -9.85 -6.02
CA ALA A 243 10.00 -11.00 -6.09
C ALA A 243 10.22 -11.49 -7.54
N VAL A 244 9.30 -11.19 -8.46
CA VAL A 244 9.38 -11.59 -9.86
C VAL A 244 10.38 -10.73 -10.61
N SER A 245 10.23 -9.41 -10.55
CA SER A 245 11.15 -8.48 -11.22
C SER A 245 12.39 -8.15 -10.38
N LYS A 246 12.43 -8.57 -9.11
CA LYS A 246 13.46 -8.24 -8.12
C LYS A 246 13.67 -6.73 -8.02
N ARG A 247 12.61 -6.01 -7.68
CA ARG A 247 12.59 -4.55 -7.56
C ARG A 247 11.82 -4.11 -6.34
N VAL A 248 12.16 -2.93 -5.84
CA VAL A 248 11.39 -2.26 -4.79
C VAL A 248 10.51 -1.20 -5.44
N GLY A 249 9.20 -1.38 -5.35
CA GLY A 249 8.22 -0.36 -5.69
C GLY A 249 8.01 0.60 -4.53
N ILE A 250 7.80 1.86 -4.83
CA ILE A 250 7.71 2.94 -3.87
C ILE A 250 6.51 3.82 -4.20
N ALA A 251 5.52 3.87 -3.31
CA ALA A 251 4.42 4.82 -3.43
C ALA A 251 4.91 6.24 -3.15
N LEU A 252 4.55 7.17 -4.02
CA LEU A 252 4.95 8.57 -3.97
C LEU A 252 3.78 9.49 -3.64
N GLN A 253 4.07 10.59 -2.95
CA GLN A 253 3.15 11.70 -2.75
C GLN A 253 3.82 13.01 -3.19
N SER A 254 3.20 13.72 -4.11
CA SER A 254 3.71 15.02 -4.56
C SER A 254 3.27 16.12 -3.62
N GLU A 255 4.23 16.93 -3.23
CA GLU A 255 4.07 18.14 -2.42
C GLU A 255 4.30 19.41 -3.26
N ASN A 256 4.29 19.29 -4.57
CA ASN A 256 4.51 20.44 -5.46
C ASN A 256 3.46 21.53 -5.17
N PRO A 257 3.87 22.79 -4.93
CA PRO A 257 2.96 23.88 -4.67
C PRO A 257 2.07 24.21 -5.88
N ASP A 258 2.55 23.97 -7.11
CA ASP A 258 1.75 24.06 -8.32
C ASP A 258 0.74 22.90 -8.37
N GLY A 259 -0.55 23.25 -8.42
CA GLY A 259 -1.64 22.27 -8.39
C GLY A 259 -1.65 21.34 -9.59
N ALA A 260 -1.35 21.84 -10.79
CA ALA A 260 -1.35 21.03 -12.01
C ALA A 260 -0.17 20.06 -12.02
N GLN A 261 1.03 20.50 -11.64
CA GLN A 261 2.20 19.66 -11.51
C GLN A 261 2.00 18.61 -10.42
N ARG A 262 1.42 18.99 -9.27
CA ARG A 262 1.09 18.05 -8.20
C ARG A 262 0.14 16.96 -8.65
N GLN A 263 -0.94 17.31 -9.36
CA GLN A 263 -1.94 16.36 -9.84
C GLN A 263 -1.41 15.38 -10.88
N SER A 264 -0.52 15.83 -11.75
CA SER A 264 0.09 15.02 -12.81
C SER A 264 1.34 14.25 -12.36
N ALA A 265 1.81 14.48 -11.13
CA ALA A 265 3.01 13.84 -10.60
C ALA A 265 2.89 12.31 -10.53
N PRO A 266 4.00 11.57 -10.70
CA PRO A 266 4.00 10.12 -10.62
C PRO A 266 3.63 9.64 -9.21
N VAL A 267 2.90 8.51 -9.12
CA VAL A 267 2.53 7.86 -7.85
C VAL A 267 3.38 6.65 -7.54
N LEU A 268 4.21 6.20 -8.48
CA LEU A 268 5.14 5.08 -8.33
C LEU A 268 6.55 5.52 -8.71
N ALA A 269 7.54 5.17 -7.89
CA ALA A 269 8.93 5.02 -8.29
C ALA A 269 9.39 3.58 -8.08
N VAL A 270 10.45 3.21 -8.76
CA VAL A 270 11.04 1.87 -8.65
C VAL A 270 12.55 2.00 -8.44
N TRP A 271 13.06 1.23 -7.47
CA TRP A 271 14.48 1.06 -7.24
C TRP A 271 14.90 -0.36 -7.64
N ASP A 272 15.93 -0.46 -8.50
CA ASP A 272 16.43 -1.71 -9.07
C ASP A 272 17.77 -2.18 -8.47
N GLY A 273 18.22 -1.51 -7.40
CA GLY A 273 19.51 -1.74 -6.76
C GLY A 273 20.59 -0.72 -7.13
N GLU A 274 20.42 -0.02 -8.24
CA GLU A 274 21.35 0.99 -8.75
C GLU A 274 20.67 2.37 -8.87
N GLN A 275 19.51 2.41 -9.49
CA GLN A 275 18.78 3.62 -9.82
C GLN A 275 17.41 3.68 -9.14
N LEU A 276 17.00 4.87 -8.76
CA LEU A 276 15.66 5.18 -8.28
C LEU A 276 14.97 6.07 -9.32
N LEU A 277 14.01 5.51 -10.04
CA LEU A 277 13.34 6.19 -11.14
C LEU A 277 11.82 6.21 -10.97
N PRO A 278 11.16 7.36 -11.26
CA PRO A 278 9.71 7.40 -11.28
C PRO A 278 9.16 6.63 -12.48
N SER A 279 7.99 6.01 -12.32
CA SER A 279 7.22 5.45 -13.43
C SER A 279 6.72 6.57 -14.35
N VAL A 280 6.66 6.29 -15.65
CA VAL A 280 6.19 7.23 -16.66
C VAL A 280 4.97 6.70 -17.39
N GLY A 281 4.24 7.59 -18.09
CA GLY A 281 3.12 7.21 -18.93
C GLY A 281 1.81 6.93 -18.20
N GLN A 282 1.74 7.13 -16.88
CA GLN A 282 0.50 7.04 -16.13
C GLN A 282 -0.44 8.21 -16.43
N PRO A 283 -1.77 8.04 -16.31
CA PRO A 283 -2.73 9.15 -16.36
C PRO A 283 -2.62 10.05 -15.12
N VAL A 284 -3.43 11.10 -15.07
CA VAL A 284 -3.52 11.97 -13.88
C VAL A 284 -4.11 11.19 -12.71
N LEU A 285 -3.29 10.95 -11.66
CA LEU A 285 -3.64 10.21 -10.46
C LEU A 285 -3.60 11.08 -9.19
N GLN A 286 -3.73 12.40 -9.36
CA GLN A 286 -3.73 13.41 -8.29
C GLN A 286 -2.43 13.42 -7.46
N GLY A 287 -1.34 12.84 -7.97
CA GLY A 287 -0.03 12.79 -7.34
C GLY A 287 -0.02 12.24 -5.92
N TYR A 288 -0.89 11.28 -5.61
CA TYR A 288 -1.01 10.74 -4.26
C TYR A 288 -1.15 9.22 -4.26
N GLY A 289 -0.05 8.52 -4.02
CA GLY A 289 -0.01 7.10 -3.70
C GLY A 289 -0.30 6.89 -2.21
N GLY A 290 -1.38 6.18 -1.90
CA GLY A 290 -1.82 5.90 -0.52
C GLY A 290 -1.08 4.73 0.10
N ASP A 291 -0.97 3.64 -0.62
CA ASP A 291 -0.29 2.40 -0.26
C ASP A 291 0.17 1.68 -1.53
N ILE A 292 0.95 0.60 -1.37
CA ILE A 292 1.49 -0.19 -2.47
C ILE A 292 1.61 -1.66 -2.08
N CYS A 293 1.28 -2.56 -3.00
CA CYS A 293 1.65 -3.97 -2.90
C CYS A 293 2.22 -4.50 -4.22
N ALA A 294 3.01 -5.58 -4.14
CA ALA A 294 3.43 -6.32 -5.32
C ALA A 294 2.27 -7.15 -5.86
N ARG A 295 2.13 -7.21 -7.19
CA ARG A 295 1.11 -8.03 -7.84
C ARG A 295 1.55 -9.49 -7.93
N PRO A 296 0.63 -10.43 -7.83
CA PRO A 296 0.86 -11.77 -8.35
C PRO A 296 1.32 -11.71 -9.82
N GLY A 297 2.39 -12.45 -10.16
CA GLY A 297 2.99 -12.40 -11.51
C GLY A 297 3.91 -11.20 -11.77
N GLY A 298 4.10 -10.32 -10.79
CA GLY A 298 5.04 -9.20 -10.83
C GLY A 298 4.41 -7.85 -11.18
N GLY A 299 5.15 -6.79 -10.89
CA GLY A 299 4.68 -5.42 -10.94
C GLY A 299 3.98 -4.97 -9.66
N PHE A 300 3.27 -3.85 -9.72
CA PHE A 300 2.76 -3.19 -8.52
C PHE A 300 1.30 -2.74 -8.68
N VAL A 301 0.59 -2.69 -7.56
CA VAL A 301 -0.65 -1.93 -7.40
C VAL A 301 -0.36 -0.78 -6.45
N VAL A 302 -0.76 0.43 -6.84
CA VAL A 302 -0.71 1.63 -5.99
C VAL A 302 -2.14 2.13 -5.76
N SER A 303 -2.53 2.29 -4.51
CA SER A 303 -3.81 2.91 -4.20
C SER A 303 -3.74 4.43 -4.38
N CYS A 304 -4.72 5.00 -5.05
CA CYS A 304 -4.80 6.42 -5.37
C CYS A 304 -6.13 7.00 -4.85
N PRO A 305 -6.28 7.20 -3.52
CA PRO A 305 -7.56 7.60 -2.93
C PRO A 305 -8.09 8.93 -3.46
N ARG A 306 -7.21 9.88 -3.78
CA ARG A 306 -7.61 11.18 -4.36
C ARG A 306 -8.13 11.08 -5.80
N ALA A 307 -7.75 10.02 -6.51
CA ALA A 307 -8.22 9.73 -7.87
C ALA A 307 -9.33 8.68 -7.90
N ASN A 308 -9.73 8.13 -6.74
CA ASN A 308 -10.67 7.02 -6.63
C ASN A 308 -10.29 5.84 -7.52
N ALA A 309 -9.01 5.45 -7.49
CA ALA A 309 -8.46 4.44 -8.39
C ALA A 309 -7.38 3.59 -7.71
N LEU A 310 -7.23 2.39 -8.25
CA LEU A 310 -6.09 1.51 -8.06
C LEU A 310 -5.28 1.54 -9.36
N ALA A 311 -4.06 2.02 -9.31
CA ALA A 311 -3.18 2.07 -10.48
C ALA A 311 -2.32 0.81 -10.55
N LEU A 312 -2.43 0.07 -11.65
CA LEU A 312 -1.71 -1.17 -11.88
C LEU A 312 -0.52 -0.94 -12.80
N PHE A 313 0.63 -1.49 -12.40
CA PHE A 313 1.88 -1.38 -13.14
C PHE A 313 2.43 -2.77 -13.46
N THR A 314 3.02 -2.91 -14.65
CA THR A 314 3.64 -4.15 -15.12
C THR A 314 4.97 -4.45 -14.39
N PRO A 315 5.56 -5.65 -14.51
CA PRO A 315 6.90 -5.94 -14.00
C PRO A 315 7.99 -5.00 -14.55
N ALA A 316 7.78 -4.43 -15.75
CA ALA A 316 8.66 -3.41 -16.32
C ALA A 316 8.41 -2.00 -15.74
N SER A 317 7.54 -1.88 -14.75
CA SER A 317 7.17 -0.62 -14.10
C SER A 317 6.43 0.38 -14.99
N ALA A 318 5.89 -0.07 -16.12
CA ALA A 318 5.02 0.71 -16.97
C ALA A 318 3.58 0.66 -16.45
N TRP A 319 2.89 1.80 -16.51
CA TRP A 319 1.46 1.83 -16.21
C TRP A 319 0.68 0.88 -17.15
N SER A 320 -0.28 0.15 -16.60
CA SER A 320 -1.11 -0.81 -17.34
C SER A 320 -2.56 -0.35 -17.41
N VAL A 321 -3.23 -0.23 -16.27
CA VAL A 321 -4.65 0.09 -16.16
C VAL A 321 -4.98 0.70 -14.81
N ASN A 322 -6.08 1.45 -14.74
CA ASN A 322 -6.69 1.86 -13.48
C ASN A 322 -7.97 1.07 -13.24
N LEU A 323 -8.11 0.51 -12.06
CA LEU A 323 -9.39 -0.03 -11.58
C LEU A 323 -10.08 1.05 -10.73
N PRO A 324 -11.32 1.45 -11.07
CA PRO A 324 -12.08 2.38 -10.24
C PRO A 324 -12.34 1.77 -8.86
N HIS A 325 -11.91 2.46 -7.81
CA HIS A 325 -12.20 2.07 -6.43
C HIS A 325 -12.11 3.29 -5.52
N ARG A 326 -13.24 3.62 -4.88
CA ARG A 326 -13.38 4.87 -4.13
C ARG A 326 -12.62 4.80 -2.80
N ASP A 327 -12.00 5.91 -2.43
CA ASP A 327 -11.34 6.13 -1.12
C ASP A 327 -10.44 4.97 -0.65
N THR A 328 -9.84 4.25 -1.62
CA THR A 328 -8.98 3.10 -1.31
C THR A 328 -7.68 3.57 -0.67
N CYS A 329 -7.32 2.97 0.46
CA CYS A 329 -6.06 3.24 1.15
C CYS A 329 -5.20 1.98 1.26
N ALA A 330 -5.60 1.00 2.07
CA ALA A 330 -4.79 -0.18 2.35
C ALA A 330 -4.79 -1.18 1.19
N LEU A 331 -3.63 -1.76 0.97
CA LEU A 331 -3.38 -2.85 0.02
C LEU A 331 -2.63 -3.98 0.70
N VAL A 332 -2.92 -5.22 0.31
CA VAL A 332 -2.13 -6.39 0.70
C VAL A 332 -2.22 -7.46 -0.37
N ALA A 333 -1.15 -8.23 -0.55
CA ALA A 333 -1.11 -9.36 -1.48
C ALA A 333 -0.56 -10.61 -0.79
N GLN A 334 -1.08 -11.78 -1.18
CA GLN A 334 -0.58 -13.08 -0.77
C GLN A 334 -0.86 -14.13 -1.85
N GLY A 335 0.15 -14.92 -2.19
CA GLY A 335 0.02 -15.94 -3.23
C GLY A 335 -0.41 -15.30 -4.55
N ASP A 336 -1.54 -15.77 -5.04
CA ASP A 336 -2.10 -15.30 -6.33
C ASP A 336 -3.16 -14.21 -6.17
N GLN A 337 -3.41 -13.70 -4.99
CA GLN A 337 -4.47 -12.73 -4.71
C GLN A 337 -3.93 -11.45 -4.09
N TRP A 338 -4.65 -10.36 -4.29
CA TRP A 338 -4.45 -9.12 -3.55
C TRP A 338 -5.80 -8.49 -3.17
N TRP A 339 -5.78 -7.69 -2.12
CA TRP A 339 -6.97 -7.04 -1.55
C TRP A 339 -6.74 -5.55 -1.42
N ALA A 340 -7.83 -4.79 -1.54
CA ALA A 340 -7.84 -3.35 -1.34
C ALA A 340 -9.01 -2.93 -0.45
N SER A 341 -8.77 -1.96 0.43
CA SER A 341 -9.80 -1.35 1.26
C SER A 341 -10.65 -0.38 0.47
N GLY A 342 -11.92 -0.24 0.85
CA GLY A 342 -12.80 0.80 0.35
C GLY A 342 -14.00 1.01 1.28
N PRO A 343 -14.74 2.11 1.13
CA PRO A 343 -15.91 2.41 1.97
C PRO A 343 -17.09 1.50 1.67
N ASP A 344 -17.12 0.90 0.47
CA ASP A 344 -18.19 0.00 0.03
C ASP A 344 -17.87 -1.48 0.32
N GLY A 345 -16.66 -1.76 0.84
CA GLY A 345 -16.22 -3.11 1.19
C GLY A 345 -14.75 -3.37 0.89
N ILE A 346 -14.42 -4.65 0.90
CA ILE A 346 -13.08 -5.15 0.58
C ILE A 346 -13.08 -5.71 -0.83
N LEU A 347 -12.26 -5.11 -1.68
CA LEU A 347 -12.01 -5.60 -3.02
C LEU A 347 -11.02 -6.75 -2.96
N SER A 348 -11.30 -7.86 -3.63
CA SER A 348 -10.32 -8.92 -3.89
C SER A 348 -10.16 -9.16 -5.38
N VAL A 349 -8.94 -9.37 -5.83
CA VAL A 349 -8.59 -9.61 -7.22
C VAL A 349 -7.81 -10.91 -7.30
N ALA A 350 -8.33 -11.85 -8.12
CA ALA A 350 -7.70 -13.13 -8.38
C ALA A 350 -6.63 -13.01 -9.48
N PRO A 351 -5.68 -13.98 -9.57
CA PRO A 351 -4.65 -13.99 -10.59
C PRO A 351 -5.23 -14.15 -11.99
N HIS A 352 -4.55 -13.60 -12.97
CA HIS A 352 -4.85 -13.69 -14.41
C HIS A 352 -6.14 -13.01 -14.90
N HIS A 353 -6.89 -12.37 -14.01
CA HIS A 353 -8.15 -11.69 -14.33
C HIS A 353 -8.16 -10.28 -13.74
N ASP A 354 -7.35 -9.38 -14.29
CA ASP A 354 -7.41 -7.94 -13.94
C ASP A 354 -8.83 -7.34 -14.12
N ASN A 355 -9.73 -8.11 -14.69
CA ASN A 355 -11.14 -7.77 -14.89
C ASN A 355 -12.12 -8.53 -13.97
N GLU A 356 -11.67 -9.54 -13.24
CA GLU A 356 -12.51 -10.28 -12.28
C GLU A 356 -12.27 -9.76 -10.87
N VAL A 357 -13.02 -8.75 -10.54
CA VAL A 357 -12.97 -8.06 -9.26
C VAL A 357 -14.15 -8.54 -8.42
N ALA A 358 -13.90 -9.20 -7.30
CA ALA A 358 -14.93 -9.53 -6.34
C ALA A 358 -14.95 -8.47 -5.23
N LEU A 359 -16.11 -7.87 -5.01
CA LEU A 359 -16.34 -6.96 -3.89
C LEU A 359 -17.03 -7.72 -2.77
N ALA A 360 -16.34 -7.93 -1.66
CA ALA A 360 -16.95 -8.37 -0.42
C ALA A 360 -17.68 -7.17 0.19
N ALA A 361 -19.02 -7.23 0.18
CA ALA A 361 -19.85 -6.14 0.67
C ALA A 361 -19.59 -5.81 2.15
N ALA A 362 -19.66 -4.53 2.46
CA ALA A 362 -19.56 -4.05 3.83
C ALA A 362 -20.69 -4.62 4.70
N PRO A 363 -20.43 -5.01 5.96
CA PRO A 363 -21.48 -5.19 6.94
C PRO A 363 -22.23 -3.87 7.17
N GLU A 364 -23.35 -3.92 7.91
CA GLU A 364 -24.15 -2.72 8.19
C GLU A 364 -23.35 -1.61 8.91
N GLU A 365 -22.31 -1.97 9.65
CA GLU A 365 -21.40 -1.02 10.29
C GLU A 365 -20.38 -0.47 9.27
N ARG A 366 -20.40 0.83 9.07
CA ARG A 366 -19.40 1.51 8.23
C ARG A 366 -18.10 1.67 8.98
N LEU A 367 -17.12 0.81 8.67
CA LEU A 367 -15.74 0.97 9.13
C LEU A 367 -14.96 1.83 8.14
N GLN A 368 -14.25 2.80 8.65
CA GLN A 368 -13.29 3.56 7.85
C GLN A 368 -11.90 2.97 8.05
N PHE A 369 -11.48 2.12 7.13
CA PHE A 369 -10.15 1.52 7.16
C PHE A 369 -9.04 2.56 7.02
N ASP A 370 -7.95 2.31 7.75
CA ASP A 370 -6.71 3.08 7.61
C ASP A 370 -5.79 2.44 6.55
N ASN A 371 -4.62 3.06 6.36
CA ASN A 371 -3.56 2.52 5.53
C ASN A 371 -2.98 1.26 6.17
N HIS A 372 -2.47 0.36 5.35
CA HIS A 372 -1.73 -0.85 5.69
C HIS A 372 -2.57 -1.97 6.29
N TRP A 373 -2.55 -3.03 5.55
CA TRP A 373 -3.00 -4.35 5.96
C TRP A 373 -1.86 -5.34 5.92
N GLN A 374 -1.97 -6.39 6.72
CA GLN A 374 -1.14 -7.58 6.57
C GLN A 374 -2.01 -8.83 6.59
N ILE A 375 -1.53 -9.90 5.98
CA ILE A 375 -2.19 -11.19 6.05
C ILE A 375 -1.88 -11.80 7.42
N TRP A 376 -2.93 -12.18 8.14
CA TRP A 376 -2.80 -12.98 9.35
C TRP A 376 -2.61 -14.44 8.96
N PRO A 377 -1.52 -15.12 9.37
CA PRO A 377 -1.32 -16.52 9.04
C PRO A 377 -2.41 -17.38 9.68
N LEU A 378 -3.02 -18.24 8.89
CA LEU A 378 -3.86 -19.30 9.43
C LEU A 378 -2.96 -20.26 10.22
N ALA A 379 -3.35 -20.60 11.47
CA ALA A 379 -2.61 -21.50 12.34
C ALA A 379 -2.68 -22.96 11.84
#